data_a288274b25aca89c4f69a5a4a5d74862
#
_entry.id   a288274b25aca89c4f69a5a4a5d74862
#
_cell.length_a   1.000
_cell.length_b   1.000
_cell.length_c   1.000
_cell.angle_alpha   90.00
_cell.angle_beta   90.00
_cell.angle_gamma   90.00
#
_symmetry.space_group_name_H-M   'P 1'
#
loop_
_entity.id
_entity.type
_entity.pdbx_description
1 polymer ?
#
loop_
_entity_poly.entity_id
_entity_poly.type
_entity_poly.pdbx_seq_one_letter_code
_entity_poly.pdbx_strand_id
1 'polypeptide(L)'
;MCAVLIAQLPGCVTEYSGGSPMSADLEATLNKRVALARQYIGVGDWENAKRNLELAQEIDPENAEVFEAFALVYQSTGEFEMAESQFRAALKTDPALSRARNNFAAFLYSRGRFSEAEGEFSTVTEDTLYSGRPMAFLNLGLCRLQLDNPAGAEAAFTRALSMDQRNSVALLEMGFLRLEAGDTDEAKRYHGAYRTVSPQQSPRGLLLGLQIADATGDQDALGSYELALRNLYPESPEYRDWMERQSR
;
A
#
# COMPACT_ATOMS: atom_id res chain seq x y z
N MET A 1 33.50 56.07 -52.04
CA MET A 1 32.15 55.54 -51.92
C MET A 1 32.26 54.20 -51.24
N CYS A 2 32.06 54.14 -49.92
CA CYS A 2 32.03 52.88 -49.15
C CYS A 2 30.56 52.47 -48.99
N ALA A 3 30.20 51.29 -49.53
CA ALA A 3 28.89 50.71 -49.35
C ALA A 3 28.91 49.85 -48.06
N VAL A 4 28.08 50.19 -47.05
CA VAL A 4 27.89 49.45 -45.86
C VAL A 4 26.77 48.42 -46.13
N LEU A 5 27.12 47.13 -46.15
CA LEU A 5 26.15 46.01 -46.16
C LEU A 5 25.63 45.81 -44.77
N ILE A 6 24.35 46.09 -44.55
CA ILE A 6 23.63 45.72 -43.32
C ILE A 6 23.10 44.30 -43.51
N ALA A 7 23.70 43.33 -42.82
CA ALA A 7 23.18 41.95 -42.73
C ALA A 7 22.02 41.91 -41.73
N GLN A 8 20.82 41.65 -42.23
CA GLN A 8 19.65 41.33 -41.37
C GLN A 8 19.74 39.89 -40.96
N LEU A 9 19.90 39.61 -39.64
CA LEU A 9 19.78 38.29 -39.05
C LEU A 9 18.29 38.01 -38.80
N PRO A 10 17.74 36.91 -39.32
CA PRO A 10 16.38 36.48 -38.91
C PRO A 10 16.44 35.97 -37.50
N GLY A 11 15.84 36.69 -36.54
CA GLY A 11 15.57 36.18 -35.19
C GLY A 11 14.54 35.07 -35.26
N CYS A 12 14.92 33.85 -34.91
CA CYS A 12 13.97 32.78 -34.65
C CYS A 12 13.18 33.13 -33.37
N VAL A 13 11.96 33.59 -33.54
CA VAL A 13 10.99 33.66 -32.45
C VAL A 13 10.48 32.24 -32.26
N THR A 14 10.94 31.56 -31.21
CA THR A 14 10.35 30.33 -30.78
C THR A 14 9.07 30.70 -30.02
N GLU A 15 7.90 30.54 -30.64
CA GLU A 15 6.64 30.61 -29.90
C GLU A 15 6.58 29.43 -28.94
N TYR A 16 6.72 29.71 -27.67
CA TYR A 16 6.42 28.77 -26.59
C TYR A 16 4.89 28.68 -26.46
N SER A 17 4.27 27.67 -27.07
CA SER A 17 2.87 27.30 -26.85
C SER A 17 2.73 26.43 -25.60
N GLY A 18 3.29 26.85 -24.51
CA GLY A 18 3.10 26.28 -23.16
C GLY A 18 2.73 27.43 -22.24
N GLY A 19 1.73 27.23 -21.37
CA GLY A 19 1.37 28.22 -20.35
C GLY A 19 2.62 28.65 -19.60
N SER A 20 2.65 29.90 -19.14
CA SER A 20 3.76 30.41 -18.34
C SER A 20 4.08 29.44 -17.21
N PRO A 21 5.35 29.04 -17.00
CA PRO A 21 5.69 28.20 -15.87
C PRO A 21 5.20 28.85 -14.58
N MET A 22 4.57 28.05 -13.71
CA MET A 22 4.10 28.51 -12.40
C MET A 22 5.26 29.16 -11.66
N SER A 23 5.04 30.31 -11.02
CA SER A 23 6.11 30.96 -10.27
C SER A 23 6.57 30.05 -9.14
N ALA A 24 7.87 30.09 -8.78
CA ALA A 24 8.43 29.29 -7.69
C ALA A 24 7.68 29.53 -6.35
N ASP A 25 7.15 30.72 -6.13
CA ASP A 25 6.35 31.05 -4.95
C ASP A 25 4.99 30.35 -4.94
N LEU A 26 4.32 30.23 -6.10
CA LEU A 26 3.04 29.52 -6.22
C LEU A 26 3.24 28.02 -6.06
N GLU A 27 4.28 27.45 -6.66
CA GLU A 27 4.64 26.05 -6.52
C GLU A 27 4.96 25.70 -5.05
N ALA A 28 5.75 26.53 -4.37
CA ALA A 28 6.04 26.36 -2.95
C ALA A 28 4.76 26.45 -2.10
N THR A 29 3.82 27.33 -2.46
CA THR A 29 2.53 27.48 -1.77
C THR A 29 1.66 26.24 -2.00
N LEU A 30 1.55 25.75 -3.24
CA LEU A 30 0.85 24.52 -3.60
C LEU A 30 1.36 23.34 -2.75
N ASN A 31 2.67 23.10 -2.79
CA ASN A 31 3.31 22.01 -2.05
C ASN A 31 3.03 22.09 -0.54
N LYS A 32 3.05 23.30 0.01
CA LYS A 32 2.72 23.55 1.43
C LYS A 32 1.27 23.20 1.75
N ARG A 33 0.31 23.56 0.87
CA ARG A 33 -1.10 23.23 1.02
C ARG A 33 -1.35 21.73 0.97
N VAL A 34 -0.75 21.04 0.00
CA VAL A 34 -0.86 19.58 -0.12
C VAL A 34 -0.24 18.88 1.11
N ALA A 35 0.95 19.32 1.56
CA ALA A 35 1.59 18.76 2.74
C ALA A 35 0.73 18.94 4.00
N LEU A 36 0.12 20.13 4.18
CA LEU A 36 -0.77 20.40 5.31
C LEU A 36 -2.05 19.58 5.24
N ALA A 37 -2.64 19.44 4.06
CA ALA A 37 -3.80 18.58 3.86
C ALA A 37 -3.50 17.12 4.24
N ARG A 38 -2.33 16.59 3.86
CA ARG A 38 -1.90 15.23 4.25
C ARG A 38 -1.74 15.07 5.75
N GLN A 39 -1.27 16.09 6.47
CA GLN A 39 -1.23 16.08 7.93
C GLN A 39 -2.64 15.99 8.53
N TYR A 40 -3.59 16.79 8.03
CA TYR A 40 -4.98 16.73 8.45
C TYR A 40 -5.63 15.39 8.13
N ILE A 41 -5.35 14.80 6.96
CA ILE A 41 -5.79 13.44 6.61
C ILE A 41 -5.28 12.43 7.65
N GLY A 42 -4.00 12.54 8.03
CA GLY A 42 -3.38 11.64 9.01
C GLY A 42 -4.01 11.68 10.41
N VAL A 43 -4.68 12.77 10.77
CA VAL A 43 -5.37 12.92 12.07
C VAL A 43 -6.91 12.87 11.95
N GLY A 44 -7.44 12.61 10.75
CA GLY A 44 -8.88 12.49 10.51
C GLY A 44 -9.65 13.83 10.47
N ASP A 45 -8.95 14.95 10.30
CA ASP A 45 -9.56 16.28 10.17
C ASP A 45 -9.90 16.57 8.70
N TRP A 46 -10.98 15.96 8.24
CA TRP A 46 -11.38 15.99 6.84
C TRP A 46 -11.74 17.38 6.34
N GLU A 47 -12.33 18.23 7.19
CA GLU A 47 -12.72 19.58 6.82
C GLU A 47 -11.51 20.46 6.52
N ASN A 48 -10.49 20.46 7.39
CA ASN A 48 -9.28 21.21 7.16
C ASN A 48 -8.43 20.61 6.02
N ALA A 49 -8.50 19.28 5.81
CA ALA A 49 -7.90 18.64 4.65
C ALA A 49 -8.54 19.17 3.35
N LYS A 50 -9.86 19.07 3.21
CA LYS A 50 -10.61 19.57 2.03
C LYS A 50 -10.30 21.03 1.74
N ARG A 51 -10.41 21.90 2.76
CA ARG A 51 -10.12 23.34 2.61
C ARG A 51 -8.71 23.61 2.05
N ASN A 52 -7.70 22.90 2.52
CA ASN A 52 -6.34 23.09 2.01
C ASN A 52 -6.17 22.54 0.59
N LEU A 53 -6.87 21.45 0.25
CA LEU A 53 -6.87 20.90 -1.10
C LEU A 53 -7.60 21.81 -2.09
N GLU A 54 -8.71 22.43 -1.71
CA GLU A 54 -9.41 23.43 -2.53
C GLU A 54 -8.48 24.61 -2.84
N LEU A 55 -7.80 25.14 -1.84
CA LEU A 55 -6.83 26.22 -2.03
C LEU A 55 -5.61 25.78 -2.87
N ALA A 56 -5.22 24.52 -2.82
CA ALA A 56 -4.19 23.98 -3.69
C ALA A 56 -4.70 23.84 -5.14
N GLN A 57 -5.94 23.40 -5.33
CA GLN A 57 -6.58 23.25 -6.63
C GLN A 57 -6.82 24.59 -7.34
N GLU A 58 -7.04 25.68 -6.59
CA GLU A 58 -7.11 27.04 -7.16
C GLU A 58 -5.77 27.46 -7.79
N ILE A 59 -4.63 26.96 -7.26
CA ILE A 59 -3.28 27.25 -7.79
C ILE A 59 -2.98 26.39 -9.02
N ASP A 60 -3.28 25.09 -8.93
CA ASP A 60 -3.07 24.13 -10.03
C ASP A 60 -4.26 23.15 -10.09
N PRO A 61 -5.24 23.42 -10.98
CA PRO A 61 -6.45 22.60 -11.09
C PRO A 61 -6.22 21.16 -11.57
N GLU A 62 -5.08 20.87 -12.19
CA GLU A 62 -4.75 19.56 -12.75
C GLU A 62 -3.62 18.86 -11.97
N ASN A 63 -3.38 19.24 -10.73
CA ASN A 63 -2.31 18.66 -9.93
C ASN A 63 -2.61 17.24 -9.47
N ALA A 64 -1.77 16.28 -9.86
CA ALA A 64 -1.94 14.86 -9.54
C ALA A 64 -1.92 14.56 -8.03
N GLU A 65 -1.11 15.29 -7.26
CA GLU A 65 -1.01 15.11 -5.81
C GLU A 65 -2.24 15.64 -5.07
N VAL A 66 -2.87 16.71 -5.61
CA VAL A 66 -4.14 17.23 -5.09
C VAL A 66 -5.25 16.23 -5.32
N PHE A 67 -5.36 15.68 -6.53
CA PHE A 67 -6.34 14.62 -6.84
C PHE A 67 -6.15 13.41 -5.92
N GLU A 68 -4.93 12.91 -5.76
CA GLU A 68 -4.64 11.77 -4.88
C GLU A 68 -5.04 12.06 -3.43
N ALA A 69 -4.77 13.26 -2.92
CA ALA A 69 -5.13 13.62 -1.56
C ALA A 69 -6.66 13.78 -1.36
N PHE A 70 -7.39 14.32 -2.35
CA PHE A 70 -8.86 14.30 -2.35
C PHE A 70 -9.41 12.87 -2.35
N ALA A 71 -8.81 11.97 -3.14
CA ALA A 71 -9.22 10.56 -3.17
C ALA A 71 -9.14 9.91 -1.78
N LEU A 72 -8.07 10.19 -1.02
CA LEU A 72 -7.91 9.69 0.35
C LEU A 72 -8.98 10.26 1.30
N VAL A 73 -9.32 11.54 1.16
CA VAL A 73 -10.41 12.15 1.95
C VAL A 73 -11.73 11.47 1.64
N TYR A 74 -12.12 11.38 0.36
CA TYR A 74 -13.37 10.75 -0.06
C TYR A 74 -13.45 9.27 0.32
N GLN A 75 -12.34 8.53 0.21
CA GLN A 75 -12.27 7.16 0.70
C GLN A 75 -12.60 7.07 2.19
N SER A 76 -12.04 7.97 2.99
CA SER A 76 -12.19 7.96 4.45
C SER A 76 -13.57 8.43 4.91
N THR A 77 -14.23 9.28 4.12
CA THR A 77 -15.60 9.75 4.38
C THR A 77 -16.69 8.85 3.77
N GLY A 78 -16.29 7.77 3.04
CA GLY A 78 -17.22 6.80 2.46
C GLY A 78 -17.77 7.18 1.09
N GLU A 79 -17.26 8.23 0.47
CA GLU A 79 -17.67 8.72 -0.86
C GLU A 79 -16.85 7.97 -1.94
N PHE A 80 -17.05 6.66 -2.07
CA PHE A 80 -16.17 5.76 -2.81
C PHE A 80 -16.11 6.03 -4.31
N GLU A 81 -17.21 6.42 -4.95
CA GLU A 81 -17.25 6.77 -6.38
C GLU A 81 -16.41 8.03 -6.66
N MET A 82 -16.48 9.02 -5.74
CA MET A 82 -15.65 10.22 -5.80
C MET A 82 -14.17 9.88 -5.58
N ALA A 83 -13.88 9.00 -4.61
CA ALA A 83 -12.51 8.54 -4.35
C ALA A 83 -11.90 7.89 -5.60
N GLU A 84 -12.62 6.95 -6.24
CA GLU A 84 -12.13 6.30 -7.46
C GLU A 84 -11.91 7.29 -8.60
N SER A 85 -12.85 8.24 -8.80
CA SER A 85 -12.71 9.27 -9.82
C SER A 85 -11.46 10.12 -9.62
N GLN A 86 -11.16 10.49 -8.39
CA GLN A 86 -9.98 11.29 -8.05
C GLN A 86 -8.68 10.49 -8.20
N PHE A 87 -8.64 9.21 -7.80
CA PHE A 87 -7.48 8.36 -8.06
C PHE A 87 -7.20 8.22 -9.56
N ARG A 88 -8.24 8.00 -10.37
CA ARG A 88 -8.09 7.91 -11.83
C ARG A 88 -7.62 9.24 -12.45
N ALA A 89 -8.12 10.38 -11.95
CA ALA A 89 -7.64 11.69 -12.36
C ALA A 89 -6.17 11.88 -12.04
N ALA A 90 -5.73 11.53 -10.82
CA ALA A 90 -4.33 11.61 -10.42
C ALA A 90 -3.42 10.81 -11.37
N LEU A 91 -3.79 9.54 -11.66
CA LEU A 91 -2.99 8.67 -12.53
C LEU A 91 -3.09 9.02 -14.01
N LYS A 92 -4.13 9.73 -14.44
CA LYS A 92 -4.23 10.29 -15.79
C LYS A 92 -3.29 11.47 -15.96
N THR A 93 -3.19 12.32 -14.96
CA THR A 93 -2.32 13.50 -14.95
C THR A 93 -0.84 13.12 -14.79
N ASP A 94 -0.54 12.23 -13.83
CA ASP A 94 0.80 11.70 -13.61
C ASP A 94 0.78 10.16 -13.50
N PRO A 95 0.95 9.44 -14.61
CA PRO A 95 1.01 7.99 -14.60
C PRO A 95 2.20 7.39 -13.82
N ALA A 96 3.23 8.19 -13.53
CA ALA A 96 4.42 7.77 -12.80
C ALA A 96 4.31 8.00 -11.29
N LEU A 97 3.22 8.60 -10.80
CA LEU A 97 3.02 8.86 -9.37
C LEU A 97 2.75 7.56 -8.60
N SER A 98 3.81 6.81 -8.29
CA SER A 98 3.74 5.50 -7.60
C SER A 98 2.96 5.54 -6.29
N ARG A 99 3.02 6.65 -5.55
CA ARG A 99 2.23 6.82 -4.33
C ARG A 99 0.72 6.80 -4.61
N ALA A 100 0.26 7.56 -5.63
CA ALA A 100 -1.15 7.57 -6.00
C ALA A 100 -1.61 6.19 -6.49
N ARG A 101 -0.79 5.52 -7.29
CA ARG A 101 -1.05 4.17 -7.79
C ARG A 101 -1.14 3.16 -6.65
N ASN A 102 -0.22 3.21 -5.68
CA ASN A 102 -0.25 2.35 -4.49
C ASN A 102 -1.53 2.56 -3.66
N ASN A 103 -1.93 3.82 -3.45
CA ASN A 103 -3.14 4.15 -2.70
C ASN A 103 -4.41 3.73 -3.46
N PHE A 104 -4.43 3.90 -4.78
CA PHE A 104 -5.52 3.41 -5.62
C PHE A 104 -5.63 1.87 -5.58
N ALA A 105 -4.50 1.17 -5.66
CA ALA A 105 -4.47 -0.28 -5.51
C ALA A 105 -5.02 -0.74 -4.15
N ALA A 106 -4.63 -0.07 -3.06
CA ALA A 106 -5.15 -0.35 -1.72
C ALA A 106 -6.66 -0.07 -1.62
N PHE A 107 -7.14 1.00 -2.25
CA PHE A 107 -8.57 1.29 -2.38
C PHE A 107 -9.29 0.14 -3.12
N LEU A 108 -8.81 -0.28 -4.28
CA LEU A 108 -9.39 -1.39 -5.05
C LEU A 108 -9.42 -2.69 -4.24
N TYR A 109 -8.35 -2.99 -3.52
CA TYR A 109 -8.28 -4.14 -2.61
C TYR A 109 -9.38 -4.08 -1.54
N SER A 110 -9.56 -2.92 -0.90
CA SER A 110 -10.59 -2.71 0.13
C SER A 110 -12.01 -2.89 -0.41
N ARG A 111 -12.20 -2.71 -1.72
CA ARG A 111 -13.46 -2.91 -2.43
C ARG A 111 -13.65 -4.33 -2.97
N GLY A 112 -12.74 -5.27 -2.68
CA GLY A 112 -12.77 -6.64 -3.16
C GLY A 112 -12.39 -6.80 -4.64
N ARG A 113 -11.87 -5.75 -5.28
CA ARG A 113 -11.46 -5.74 -6.69
C ARG A 113 -10.01 -6.20 -6.82
N PHE A 114 -9.76 -7.42 -6.36
CA PHE A 114 -8.40 -7.94 -6.16
C PHE A 114 -7.58 -8.04 -7.45
N SER A 115 -8.20 -8.41 -8.57
CA SER A 115 -7.48 -8.51 -9.85
C SER A 115 -7.00 -7.15 -10.37
N GLU A 116 -7.81 -6.10 -10.19
CA GLU A 116 -7.42 -4.74 -10.56
C GLU A 116 -6.34 -4.22 -9.59
N ALA A 117 -6.50 -4.47 -8.29
CA ALA A 117 -5.51 -4.11 -7.28
C ALA A 117 -4.15 -4.79 -7.55
N GLU A 118 -4.15 -6.08 -7.94
CA GLU A 118 -2.92 -6.79 -8.32
C GLU A 118 -2.18 -6.11 -9.46
N GLY A 119 -2.89 -5.71 -10.52
CA GLY A 119 -2.30 -5.01 -11.66
C GLY A 119 -1.64 -3.69 -11.25
N GLU A 120 -2.33 -2.89 -10.44
CA GLU A 120 -1.80 -1.61 -9.96
C GLU A 120 -0.62 -1.79 -9.00
N PHE A 121 -0.69 -2.72 -8.02
CA PHE A 121 0.45 -3.02 -7.15
C PHE A 121 1.63 -3.57 -7.92
N SER A 122 1.41 -4.45 -8.91
CA SER A 122 2.48 -4.98 -9.76
C SER A 122 3.25 -3.83 -10.44
N THR A 123 2.54 -2.87 -11.02
CA THR A 123 3.16 -1.67 -11.61
C THR A 123 3.97 -0.87 -10.59
N VAL A 124 3.45 -0.68 -9.36
CA VAL A 124 4.21 0.03 -8.29
C VAL A 124 5.49 -0.70 -7.93
N THR A 125 5.51 -2.04 -7.95
CA THR A 125 6.71 -2.81 -7.62
C THR A 125 7.86 -2.65 -8.62
N GLU A 126 7.60 -2.13 -9.81
CA GLU A 126 8.60 -1.84 -10.85
C GLU A 126 9.38 -0.56 -10.56
N ASP A 127 8.78 0.40 -9.84
CA ASP A 127 9.45 1.65 -9.45
C ASP A 127 10.49 1.41 -8.35
N THR A 128 11.75 1.31 -8.75
CA THR A 128 12.88 1.03 -7.85
C THR A 128 13.21 2.19 -6.90
N LEU A 129 12.72 3.38 -7.19
CA LEU A 129 12.97 4.59 -6.38
C LEU A 129 11.83 4.86 -5.38
N TYR A 130 10.72 4.17 -5.51
CA TYR A 130 9.60 4.36 -4.60
C TYR A 130 9.91 3.78 -3.21
N SER A 131 9.92 4.62 -2.19
CA SER A 131 10.23 4.22 -0.80
C SER A 131 9.20 3.25 -0.20
N GLY A 132 7.95 3.27 -0.69
CA GLY A 132 6.88 2.35 -0.29
C GLY A 132 6.90 0.99 -0.99
N ARG A 133 7.91 0.71 -1.80
CA ARG A 133 8.02 -0.54 -2.58
C ARG A 133 7.96 -1.82 -1.74
N PRO A 134 8.55 -1.91 -0.53
CA PRO A 134 8.39 -3.09 0.33
C PRO A 134 6.93 -3.36 0.68
N MET A 135 6.16 -2.31 0.98
CA MET A 135 4.73 -2.40 1.27
C MET A 135 3.92 -2.77 0.02
N ALA A 136 4.30 -2.26 -1.16
CA ALA A 136 3.65 -2.64 -2.41
C ALA A 136 3.82 -4.14 -2.70
N PHE A 137 5.01 -4.72 -2.47
CA PHE A 137 5.22 -6.17 -2.56
C PHE A 137 4.40 -6.95 -1.53
N LEU A 138 4.29 -6.46 -0.29
CA LEU A 138 3.42 -7.06 0.72
C LEU A 138 1.96 -7.11 0.24
N ASN A 139 1.43 -5.97 -0.19
CA ASN A 139 0.04 -5.86 -0.65
C ASN A 139 -0.21 -6.68 -1.92
N LEU A 140 0.77 -6.76 -2.83
CA LEU A 140 0.72 -7.64 -3.99
C LEU A 140 0.59 -9.11 -3.57
N GLY A 141 1.35 -9.54 -2.56
CA GLY A 141 1.24 -10.87 -1.99
C GLY A 141 -0.14 -11.15 -1.41
N LEU A 142 -0.68 -10.20 -0.64
CA LEU A 142 -2.03 -10.30 -0.08
C LEU A 142 -3.11 -10.37 -1.17
N CYS A 143 -3.00 -9.58 -2.25
CA CYS A 143 -3.88 -9.67 -3.40
C CYS A 143 -3.86 -11.06 -4.03
N ARG A 144 -2.67 -11.62 -4.22
CA ARG A 144 -2.48 -12.94 -4.83
C ARG A 144 -3.03 -14.07 -3.98
N LEU A 145 -3.00 -13.96 -2.64
CA LEU A 145 -3.71 -14.88 -1.76
C LEU A 145 -5.23 -14.84 -1.99
N GLN A 146 -5.81 -13.63 -2.14
CA GLN A 146 -7.23 -13.47 -2.43
C GLN A 146 -7.63 -14.02 -3.81
N LEU A 147 -6.68 -14.12 -4.74
CA LEU A 147 -6.85 -14.66 -6.09
C LEU A 147 -6.49 -16.15 -6.21
N ASP A 148 -6.31 -16.84 -5.08
CA ASP A 148 -5.91 -18.25 -5.02
C ASP A 148 -4.61 -18.54 -5.80
N ASN A 149 -3.63 -17.62 -5.69
CA ASN A 149 -2.32 -17.73 -6.29
C ASN A 149 -1.21 -17.76 -5.22
N PRO A 150 -1.06 -18.87 -4.47
CA PRO A 150 -0.10 -18.96 -3.37
C PRO A 150 1.36 -18.86 -3.84
N ALA A 151 1.69 -19.40 -5.02
CA ALA A 151 3.05 -19.29 -5.56
C ALA A 151 3.43 -17.84 -5.90
N GLY A 152 2.50 -17.09 -6.50
CA GLY A 152 2.68 -15.67 -6.75
C GLY A 152 2.76 -14.85 -5.46
N ALA A 153 1.97 -15.19 -4.44
CA ALA A 153 2.00 -14.56 -3.12
C ALA A 153 3.35 -14.77 -2.43
N GLU A 154 3.86 -16.02 -2.43
CA GLU A 154 5.17 -16.36 -1.89
C GLU A 154 6.30 -15.55 -2.53
N ALA A 155 6.30 -15.45 -3.87
CA ALA A 155 7.29 -14.65 -4.59
C ALA A 155 7.25 -13.17 -4.15
N ALA A 156 6.05 -12.61 -3.99
CA ALA A 156 5.87 -11.23 -3.56
C ALA A 156 6.33 -11.01 -2.10
N PHE A 157 5.93 -11.88 -1.17
CA PHE A 157 6.37 -11.79 0.24
C PHE A 157 7.88 -11.97 0.39
N THR A 158 8.49 -12.86 -0.41
CA THR A 158 9.95 -13.02 -0.44
C THR A 158 10.63 -11.71 -0.84
N ARG A 159 10.08 -11.00 -1.84
CA ARG A 159 10.59 -9.67 -2.23
C ARG A 159 10.38 -8.63 -1.14
N ALA A 160 9.21 -8.60 -0.49
CA ALA A 160 8.94 -7.71 0.65
C ALA A 160 9.96 -7.93 1.77
N LEU A 161 10.18 -9.20 2.17
CA LEU A 161 11.12 -9.58 3.22
C LEU A 161 12.59 -9.34 2.85
N SER A 162 12.94 -9.36 1.57
CA SER A 162 14.30 -9.01 1.13
C SER A 162 14.63 -7.52 1.35
N MET A 163 13.62 -6.66 1.46
CA MET A 163 13.73 -5.22 1.69
C MET A 163 13.44 -4.84 3.14
N ASP A 164 12.49 -5.51 3.78
CA ASP A 164 12.13 -5.34 5.18
C ASP A 164 11.98 -6.71 5.87
N GLN A 165 13.08 -7.21 6.42
CA GLN A 165 13.13 -8.50 7.10
C GLN A 165 12.28 -8.58 8.38
N ARG A 166 11.79 -7.43 8.87
CA ARG A 166 10.99 -7.32 10.09
C ARG A 166 9.51 -7.13 9.82
N ASN A 167 9.07 -7.25 8.57
CA ASN A 167 7.67 -7.15 8.22
C ASN A 167 6.88 -8.32 8.82
N SER A 168 6.17 -8.06 9.92
CA SER A 168 5.45 -9.08 10.68
C SER A 168 4.35 -9.78 9.88
N VAL A 169 3.68 -9.04 8.98
CA VAL A 169 2.61 -9.62 8.14
C VAL A 169 3.20 -10.57 7.11
N ALA A 170 4.26 -10.16 6.41
CA ALA A 170 4.91 -11.04 5.43
C ALA A 170 5.50 -12.30 6.08
N LEU A 171 6.10 -12.18 7.28
CA LEU A 171 6.59 -13.33 8.04
C LEU A 171 5.46 -14.29 8.40
N LEU A 172 4.32 -13.75 8.84
CA LEU A 172 3.16 -14.55 9.23
C LEU A 172 2.55 -15.28 8.03
N GLU A 173 2.33 -14.59 6.92
CA GLU A 173 1.77 -15.20 5.70
C GLU A 173 2.70 -16.24 5.08
N MET A 174 4.03 -16.00 5.09
CA MET A 174 5.00 -17.02 4.68
C MET A 174 4.93 -18.26 5.58
N GLY A 175 4.74 -18.08 6.89
CA GLY A 175 4.54 -19.19 7.81
C GLY A 175 3.32 -20.05 7.44
N PHE A 176 2.19 -19.44 7.13
CA PHE A 176 0.99 -20.16 6.66
C PHE A 176 1.23 -20.87 5.33
N LEU A 177 1.81 -20.18 4.34
CA LEU A 177 2.11 -20.75 3.04
C LEU A 177 3.02 -21.98 3.15
N ARG A 178 4.05 -21.95 4.00
CA ARG A 178 4.94 -23.09 4.24
C ARG A 178 4.22 -24.23 4.93
N LEU A 179 3.36 -23.93 5.90
CA LEU A 179 2.58 -24.95 6.58
C LEU A 179 1.62 -25.66 5.62
N GLU A 180 0.91 -24.92 4.79
CA GLU A 180 0.00 -25.44 3.76
C GLU A 180 0.73 -26.28 2.71
N ALA A 181 1.97 -25.93 2.38
CA ALA A 181 2.85 -26.71 1.51
C ALA A 181 3.42 -27.99 2.19
N GLY A 182 3.13 -28.22 3.48
CA GLY A 182 3.65 -29.34 4.27
C GLY A 182 5.09 -29.14 4.78
N ASP A 183 5.68 -27.96 4.56
CA ASP A 183 7.03 -27.63 5.04
C ASP A 183 6.97 -27.03 6.45
N THR A 184 6.78 -27.94 7.43
CA THR A 184 6.61 -27.54 8.84
C THR A 184 7.87 -26.92 9.44
N ASP A 185 9.06 -27.28 8.98
CA ASP A 185 10.31 -26.71 9.48
C ASP A 185 10.47 -25.25 9.06
N GLU A 186 10.20 -24.94 7.80
CA GLU A 186 10.18 -23.55 7.32
C GLU A 186 9.05 -22.74 7.97
N ALA A 187 7.85 -23.34 8.17
CA ALA A 187 6.76 -22.70 8.89
C ALA A 187 7.17 -22.32 10.32
N LYS A 188 7.85 -23.22 11.06
CA LYS A 188 8.43 -22.94 12.38
C LYS A 188 9.44 -21.80 12.34
N ARG A 189 10.29 -21.75 11.33
CA ARG A 189 11.31 -20.71 11.17
C ARG A 189 10.65 -19.33 10.97
N TYR A 190 9.67 -19.23 10.09
CA TYR A 190 8.94 -18.00 9.86
C TYR A 190 8.13 -17.55 11.07
N HIS A 191 7.45 -18.49 11.74
CA HIS A 191 6.72 -18.19 12.98
C HIS A 191 7.66 -17.72 14.09
N GLY A 192 8.85 -18.33 14.24
CA GLY A 192 9.88 -17.88 15.18
C GLY A 192 10.35 -16.45 14.90
N ALA A 193 10.60 -16.12 13.63
CA ALA A 193 10.96 -14.77 13.20
C ALA A 193 9.82 -13.77 13.48
N TYR A 194 8.56 -14.15 13.17
CA TYR A 194 7.38 -13.34 13.49
C TYR A 194 7.30 -13.02 14.99
N ARG A 195 7.46 -14.01 15.86
CA ARG A 195 7.44 -13.81 17.32
C ARG A 195 8.50 -12.84 17.81
N THR A 196 9.66 -12.81 17.16
CA THR A 196 10.75 -11.89 17.52
C THR A 196 10.40 -10.42 17.22
N VAL A 197 9.65 -10.17 16.13
CA VAL A 197 9.27 -8.81 15.73
C VAL A 197 7.91 -8.39 16.26
N SER A 198 7.09 -9.36 16.69
CA SER A 198 5.76 -9.16 17.28
C SER A 198 5.63 -9.95 18.59
N PRO A 199 6.23 -9.50 19.69
CA PRO A 199 6.20 -10.21 20.98
C PRO A 199 4.78 -10.41 21.50
N GLN A 200 3.91 -9.42 21.25
CA GLN A 200 2.48 -9.51 21.52
C GLN A 200 1.79 -10.11 20.30
N GLN A 201 1.72 -11.45 20.29
CA GLN A 201 1.17 -12.18 19.14
C GLN A 201 -0.29 -11.84 18.90
N SER A 202 -0.65 -11.61 17.62
CA SER A 202 -2.04 -11.50 17.19
C SER A 202 -2.77 -12.86 17.28
N PRO A 203 -4.11 -12.89 17.27
CA PRO A 203 -4.87 -14.14 17.17
C PRO A 203 -4.39 -15.04 16.02
N ARG A 204 -4.13 -14.45 14.87
CA ARG A 204 -3.62 -15.14 13.69
C ARG A 204 -2.20 -15.70 13.89
N GLY A 205 -1.34 -14.99 14.64
CA GLY A 205 -0.01 -15.49 15.01
C GLY A 205 -0.07 -16.68 15.97
N LEU A 206 -0.97 -16.64 16.96
CA LEU A 206 -1.22 -17.77 17.86
C LEU A 206 -1.79 -18.97 17.10
N LEU A 207 -2.72 -18.73 16.15
CA LEU A 207 -3.29 -19.77 15.29
C LEU A 207 -2.23 -20.49 14.48
N LEU A 208 -1.29 -19.74 13.86
CA LEU A 208 -0.18 -20.36 13.14
C LEU A 208 0.68 -21.25 14.05
N GLY A 209 1.03 -20.76 15.25
CA GLY A 209 1.76 -21.56 16.23
C GLY A 209 1.03 -22.83 16.62
N LEU A 210 -0.27 -22.73 16.82
CA LEU A 210 -1.16 -23.83 17.18
C LEU A 210 -1.25 -24.87 16.05
N GLN A 211 -1.43 -24.44 14.79
CA GLN A 211 -1.49 -25.34 13.64
C GLN A 211 -0.14 -26.03 13.37
N ILE A 212 0.97 -25.34 13.59
CA ILE A 212 2.30 -25.93 13.51
C ILE A 212 2.49 -27.02 14.59
N ALA A 213 2.06 -26.75 15.83
CA ALA A 213 2.13 -27.69 16.96
C ALA A 213 1.30 -28.95 16.67
N ASP A 214 0.08 -28.77 16.16
CA ASP A 214 -0.80 -29.86 15.74
C ASP A 214 -0.15 -30.72 14.64
N ALA A 215 0.33 -30.08 13.56
CA ALA A 215 0.98 -30.75 12.42
C ALA A 215 2.24 -31.53 12.83
N THR A 216 2.92 -31.14 13.91
CA THR A 216 4.14 -31.79 14.40
C THR A 216 3.92 -32.69 15.63
N GLY A 217 2.69 -32.79 16.14
CA GLY A 217 2.35 -33.60 17.29
C GLY A 217 2.90 -33.07 18.62
N ASP A 218 3.30 -31.81 18.70
CA ASP A 218 3.81 -31.14 19.91
C ASP A 218 2.65 -30.75 20.83
N GLN A 219 2.24 -31.69 21.70
CA GLN A 219 1.07 -31.51 22.57
C GLN A 219 1.25 -30.42 23.63
N ASP A 220 2.49 -30.16 24.07
CA ASP A 220 2.78 -29.11 25.06
C ASP A 220 2.63 -27.71 24.41
N ALA A 221 3.17 -27.53 23.22
CA ALA A 221 3.01 -26.31 22.44
C ALA A 221 1.54 -26.10 22.02
N LEU A 222 0.86 -27.17 21.60
CA LEU A 222 -0.55 -27.15 21.20
C LEU A 222 -1.41 -26.61 22.34
N GLY A 223 -1.33 -27.22 23.53
CA GLY A 223 -2.09 -26.79 24.71
C GLY A 223 -1.76 -25.34 25.12
N SER A 224 -0.50 -24.96 25.01
CA SER A 224 -0.06 -23.58 25.33
C SER A 224 -0.64 -22.54 24.40
N TYR A 225 -0.62 -22.77 23.07
CA TYR A 225 -1.20 -21.84 22.09
C TYR A 225 -2.72 -21.80 22.16
N GLU A 226 -3.38 -22.94 22.36
CA GLU A 226 -4.83 -23.00 22.55
C GLU A 226 -5.27 -22.22 23.79
N LEU A 227 -4.58 -22.42 24.93
CA LEU A 227 -4.85 -21.66 26.15
C LEU A 227 -4.64 -20.15 25.95
N ALA A 228 -3.58 -19.77 25.27
CA ALA A 228 -3.31 -18.35 24.96
C ALA A 228 -4.40 -17.75 24.07
N LEU A 229 -4.78 -18.44 23.00
CA LEU A 229 -5.82 -17.98 22.08
C LEU A 229 -7.16 -17.83 22.79
N ARG A 230 -7.55 -18.83 23.57
CA ARG A 230 -8.79 -18.83 24.38
C ARG A 230 -8.82 -17.68 25.40
N ASN A 231 -7.72 -17.46 26.12
CA ASN A 231 -7.72 -16.49 27.22
C ASN A 231 -7.55 -15.05 26.75
N LEU A 232 -6.75 -14.82 25.70
CA LEU A 232 -6.46 -13.48 25.20
C LEU A 232 -7.46 -13.02 24.12
N TYR A 233 -8.01 -13.96 23.36
CA TYR A 233 -8.84 -13.65 22.19
C TYR A 233 -10.05 -14.59 22.05
N PRO A 234 -10.89 -14.73 23.08
CA PRO A 234 -12.00 -15.71 23.11
C PRO A 234 -13.04 -15.48 22.00
N GLU A 235 -13.19 -14.24 21.55
CA GLU A 235 -14.17 -13.85 20.52
C GLU A 235 -13.57 -13.77 19.10
N SER A 236 -12.28 -14.12 18.95
CA SER A 236 -11.63 -14.02 17.63
C SER A 236 -12.17 -15.08 16.65
N PRO A 237 -12.23 -14.76 15.35
CA PRO A 237 -12.56 -15.74 14.32
C PRO A 237 -11.63 -16.95 14.37
N GLU A 238 -10.33 -16.72 14.60
CA GLU A 238 -9.30 -17.76 14.65
C GLU A 238 -9.57 -18.80 15.74
N TYR A 239 -10.03 -18.36 16.93
CA TYR A 239 -10.38 -19.29 18.00
C TYR A 239 -11.65 -20.08 17.67
N ARG A 240 -12.67 -19.44 17.11
CA ARG A 240 -13.90 -20.12 16.69
C ARG A 240 -13.63 -21.15 15.61
N ASP A 241 -12.87 -20.79 14.58
CA ASP A 241 -12.51 -21.67 13.46
C ASP A 241 -11.72 -22.89 13.97
N TRP A 242 -10.81 -22.69 14.95
CA TRP A 242 -10.08 -23.77 15.58
C TRP A 242 -11.01 -24.73 16.30
N MET A 243 -11.92 -24.23 17.14
CA MET A 243 -12.85 -25.04 17.91
C MET A 243 -13.81 -25.84 16.99
N GLU A 244 -14.25 -25.24 15.88
CA GLU A 244 -15.07 -25.94 14.89
C GLU A 244 -14.33 -27.12 14.23
N ARG A 245 -13.04 -26.96 13.94
CA ARG A 245 -12.21 -28.05 13.39
C ARG A 245 -12.04 -29.22 14.35
N GLN A 246 -11.92 -28.95 15.65
CA GLN A 246 -11.78 -29.99 16.69
C GLN A 246 -13.09 -30.77 16.93
N SER A 247 -14.22 -30.22 16.53
CA SER A 247 -15.55 -30.85 16.75
C SER A 247 -16.00 -31.77 15.61
N ARG A 248 -15.23 -31.82 14.51
CA ARG A 248 -15.48 -32.66 13.31
C ARG A 248 -14.69 -33.95 13.37
#